data_3d066aacb9152cbc505589ce49c55589
#
_entry.id   3d066aacb9152cbc505589ce49c55589
#
_cell.length_a   1.000
_cell.length_b   1.000
_cell.length_c   1.000
_cell.angle_alpha   90.00
_cell.angle_beta   90.00
_cell.angle_gamma   90.00
#
_symmetry.space_group_name_H-M   'P 1'
#
loop_
_entity.id
_entity.type
_entity.pdbx_description
1 polymer ?
#
loop_
_entity_poly.entity_id
_entity_poly.type
_entity_poly.pdbx_seq_one_letter_code
_entity_poly.pdbx_strand_id
1 'polypeptide(L)'
;MIIMAKVPFNEAKFKQIAGNCTAEYVNYMPRGKNGMRCWEIKAQKPDGDYTIVVLYDYGYKVDGKTVEIEPFTERAGRNEEIYRLYHEEGLSQLFLANLFNMSQPSVSLIVKQMKEK
;
A
#
# COMPACT_ATOMS: atom_id res chain seq x y z
N MET A 1 4.75 16.40 7.93
CA MET A 1 3.85 15.87 8.96
C MET A 1 3.13 14.64 8.45
N ILE A 2 3.00 13.66 9.30
CA ILE A 2 2.34 12.41 8.93
C ILE A 2 0.85 12.54 9.14
N ILE A 3 0.09 12.18 8.13
CA ILE A 3 -1.35 12.11 8.24
C ILE A 3 -1.71 10.69 8.67
N MET A 4 -2.15 10.56 9.89
CA MET A 4 -2.56 9.26 10.40
C MET A 4 -3.99 8.97 9.98
N ALA A 5 -4.30 7.69 9.82
CA ALA A 5 -5.66 7.27 9.58
C ALA A 5 -6.53 7.68 10.76
N LYS A 6 -7.77 8.11 10.48
CA LYS A 6 -8.71 8.48 11.55
C LYS A 6 -9.06 7.27 12.41
N VAL A 7 -9.03 6.08 11.82
CA VAL A 7 -9.29 4.83 12.52
C VAL A 7 -7.94 4.18 12.80
N PRO A 8 -7.58 4.02 14.08
CA PRO A 8 -6.29 3.42 14.42
C PRO A 8 -6.20 1.99 13.88
N PHE A 9 -5.02 1.63 13.43
CA PHE A 9 -4.75 0.27 13.01
C PHE A 9 -4.16 -0.54 14.18
N ASN A 10 -4.11 -1.85 14.01
CA ASN A 10 -3.58 -2.75 15.03
C ASN A 10 -2.05 -2.67 15.06
N GLU A 11 -1.51 -1.87 15.97
CA GLU A 11 -0.07 -1.64 16.05
C GLU A 11 0.70 -2.89 16.46
N ALA A 12 0.11 -3.73 17.27
CA ALA A 12 0.75 -4.98 17.68
C ALA A 12 0.94 -5.90 16.46
N LYS A 13 -0.06 -6.00 15.61
CA LYS A 13 0.04 -6.79 14.39
C LYS A 13 1.03 -6.17 13.42
N PHE A 14 1.03 -4.84 13.31
CA PHE A 14 2.00 -4.12 12.49
C PHE A 14 3.43 -4.43 12.93
N LYS A 15 3.70 -4.36 14.23
CA LYS A 15 5.03 -4.67 14.76
C LYS A 15 5.41 -6.12 14.54
N GLN A 16 4.46 -7.03 14.67
CA GLN A 16 4.71 -8.45 14.44
C GLN A 16 5.17 -8.70 13.01
N ILE A 17 4.60 -7.99 12.04
CA ILE A 17 4.90 -8.17 10.62
C ILE A 17 6.10 -7.34 10.20
N ALA A 18 6.16 -6.09 10.61
CA ALA A 18 7.10 -5.10 10.10
C ALA A 18 8.28 -4.82 11.04
N GLY A 19 8.26 -5.36 12.26
CA GLY A 19 9.34 -5.16 13.20
C GLY A 19 9.52 -3.70 13.61
N ASN A 20 10.70 -3.14 13.38
CA ASN A 20 11.04 -1.79 13.79
C ASN A 20 10.72 -0.73 12.74
N CYS A 21 9.87 -1.05 11.76
CA CYS A 21 9.47 -0.07 10.76
C CYS A 21 8.58 1.01 11.37
N THR A 22 8.63 2.20 10.76
CA THR A 22 7.80 3.34 11.16
C THR A 22 6.72 3.56 10.10
N ALA A 23 5.47 3.61 10.51
CA ALA A 23 4.38 3.91 9.59
C ALA A 23 4.45 5.39 9.19
N GLU A 24 4.55 5.66 7.89
CA GLU A 24 4.64 7.02 7.37
C GLU A 24 3.35 7.51 6.73
N TYR A 25 2.62 6.60 6.12
CA TYR A 25 1.35 6.95 5.50
C TYR A 25 0.42 5.76 5.63
N VAL A 26 -0.82 6.03 6.00
CA VAL A 26 -1.83 4.99 6.19
C VAL A 26 -3.06 5.35 5.39
N ASN A 27 -3.50 4.43 4.55
CA ASN A 27 -4.76 4.54 3.84
C ASN A 27 -5.73 3.51 4.42
N TYR A 28 -6.80 4.00 5.05
CA TYR A 28 -7.81 3.14 5.65
C TYR A 28 -8.99 2.96 4.70
N MET A 29 -9.37 1.73 4.46
CA MET A 29 -10.53 1.39 3.65
C MET A 29 -11.52 0.61 4.51
N PRO A 30 -12.67 1.24 4.87
CA PRO A 30 -13.69 0.55 5.70
C PRO A 30 -14.21 -0.71 5.02
N ARG A 31 -14.24 -0.70 3.70
CA ARG A 31 -14.66 -1.86 2.91
C ARG A 31 -13.65 -2.08 1.80
N GLY A 32 -12.66 -2.93 2.09
CA GLY A 32 -11.70 -3.35 1.08
C GLY A 32 -12.35 -4.26 0.05
N LYS A 33 -11.53 -4.83 -0.83
CA LYS A 33 -12.02 -5.68 -1.92
C LYS A 33 -12.92 -6.82 -1.45
N ASN A 34 -12.66 -7.34 -0.26
CA ASN A 34 -13.44 -8.45 0.30
C ASN A 34 -14.48 -8.01 1.32
N GLY A 35 -14.77 -6.70 1.37
CA GLY A 35 -15.77 -6.16 2.28
C GLY A 35 -15.29 -5.99 3.71
N MET A 36 -14.03 -6.32 4.00
CA MET A 36 -13.48 -6.18 5.35
C MET A 36 -12.69 -4.88 5.47
N ARG A 37 -12.45 -4.46 6.71
CA ARG A 37 -11.62 -3.29 6.98
C ARG A 37 -10.18 -3.59 6.58
N CYS A 38 -9.56 -2.63 5.91
CA CYS A 38 -8.21 -2.80 5.40
C CYS A 38 -7.39 -1.53 5.60
N TRP A 39 -6.15 -1.69 5.99
CA TRP A 39 -5.19 -0.58 6.10
C TRP A 39 -4.01 -0.88 5.19
N GLU A 40 -3.73 0.07 4.28
CA GLU A 40 -2.53 0.04 3.46
C GLU A 40 -1.55 1.01 4.08
N ILE A 41 -0.36 0.54 4.42
CA ILE A 41 0.60 1.31 5.21
C ILE A 41 1.93 1.38 4.46
N LYS A 42 2.41 2.61 4.23
CA LYS A 42 3.78 2.84 3.77
C LYS A 42 4.66 2.90 5.02
N ALA A 43 5.57 1.95 5.15
CA ALA A 43 6.41 1.85 6.33
C ALA A 43 7.87 2.04 5.95
N GLN A 44 8.61 2.77 6.79
CA GLN A 44 10.04 2.96 6.60
C GLN A 44 10.81 2.02 7.52
N LYS A 45 11.75 1.28 6.93
CA LYS A 45 12.64 0.41 7.68
C LYS A 45 13.71 1.24 8.39
N PRO A 46 14.35 0.68 9.44
CA PRO A 46 15.42 1.40 10.13
C PRO A 46 16.57 1.82 9.22
N ASP A 47 16.82 1.11 8.13
CA ASP A 47 17.89 1.44 7.18
C ASP A 47 17.50 2.52 6.18
N GLY A 48 16.28 3.02 6.25
CA GLY A 48 15.78 4.08 5.37
C GLY A 48 14.96 3.57 4.19
N ASP A 49 15.00 2.29 3.88
CA ASP A 49 14.19 1.73 2.81
C ASP A 49 12.73 1.64 3.21
N TYR A 50 11.87 1.46 2.22
CA TYR A 50 10.44 1.37 2.44
C TYR A 50 9.91 -0.02 2.14
N THR A 51 8.86 -0.38 2.85
CA THR A 51 8.08 -1.57 2.55
C THR A 51 6.60 -1.20 2.73
N ILE A 52 5.73 -2.00 2.18
CA ILE A 52 4.29 -1.80 2.31
C ILE A 52 3.76 -2.88 3.23
N VAL A 53 2.93 -2.48 4.19
CA VAL A 53 2.25 -3.41 5.09
C VAL A 53 0.76 -3.27 4.85
N VAL A 54 0.08 -4.39 4.64
CA VAL A 54 -1.37 -4.40 4.46
C VAL A 54 -1.97 -5.20 5.60
N LEU A 55 -2.91 -4.59 6.32
CA LEU A 55 -3.60 -5.25 7.43
C LEU A 55 -5.06 -5.44 7.07
N TYR A 56 -5.58 -6.62 7.37
CA TYR A 56 -6.99 -6.98 7.13
C TYR A 56 -7.64 -7.33 8.46
N ASP A 57 -8.74 -6.66 8.76
CA ASP A 57 -9.49 -6.91 9.99
C ASP A 57 -10.77 -7.67 9.67
N TYR A 58 -10.78 -8.95 10.07
CA TYR A 58 -11.92 -9.84 9.83
C TYR A 58 -12.95 -9.77 10.96
N GLY A 59 -12.70 -8.96 11.99
CA GLY A 59 -13.56 -8.88 13.17
C GLY A 59 -13.12 -9.84 14.27
N TYR A 60 -12.87 -11.09 13.93
CA TYR A 60 -12.39 -12.08 14.89
C TYR A 60 -10.87 -12.25 14.88
N LYS A 61 -10.20 -11.73 13.88
CA LYS A 61 -8.74 -11.74 13.80
C LYS A 61 -8.28 -10.62 12.88
N VAL A 62 -7.01 -10.28 12.98
CA VAL A 62 -6.35 -9.34 12.06
C VAL A 62 -5.20 -10.09 11.39
N ASP A 63 -5.24 -10.16 10.08
CA ASP A 63 -4.14 -10.69 9.27
C ASP A 63 -3.37 -9.56 8.62
N GLY A 64 -2.18 -9.85 8.15
CA GLY A 64 -1.40 -8.87 7.44
C GLY A 64 -0.35 -9.51 6.57
N LYS A 65 0.19 -8.70 5.67
CA LYS A 65 1.27 -9.11 4.79
C LYS A 65 2.18 -7.92 4.50
N THR A 66 3.40 -8.21 4.07
CA THR A 66 4.28 -7.19 3.53
C THR A 66 4.30 -7.31 2.00
N VAL A 67 4.46 -6.17 1.34
CA VAL A 67 4.60 -6.10 -0.11
C VAL A 67 5.83 -5.27 -0.40
N GLU A 68 6.74 -5.82 -1.21
CA GLU A 68 7.96 -5.12 -1.57
C GLU A 68 7.79 -4.42 -2.91
N ILE A 69 8.38 -3.23 -3.01
CA ILE A 69 8.41 -2.47 -4.27
C ILE A 69 9.65 -2.92 -5.02
N GLU A 70 9.46 -3.39 -6.26
CA GLU A 70 10.59 -3.77 -7.08
C GLU A 70 11.25 -2.54 -7.68
N PRO A 71 12.58 -2.49 -7.70
CA PRO A 71 13.28 -1.32 -8.22
C PRO A 71 12.99 -1.08 -9.70
N PHE A 72 12.98 0.19 -10.06
CA PHE A 72 12.87 0.61 -11.45
C PHE A 72 13.75 1.84 -11.65
N THR A 73 14.14 2.11 -12.88
CA THR A 73 15.02 3.23 -13.18
C THR A 73 14.39 4.25 -14.12
N GLU A 74 13.31 3.91 -14.80
CA GLU A 74 12.69 4.80 -15.77
C GLU A 74 11.16 4.69 -15.70
N ARG A 75 10.50 5.61 -16.42
CA ARG A 75 9.04 5.72 -16.35
C ARG A 75 8.33 4.42 -16.76
N ALA A 76 8.83 3.73 -17.77
CA ALA A 76 8.21 2.48 -18.22
C ALA A 76 8.23 1.44 -17.11
N GLY A 77 9.37 1.29 -16.43
CA GLY A 77 9.49 0.37 -15.31
C GLY A 77 8.60 0.77 -14.14
N ARG A 78 8.52 2.09 -13.87
CA ARG A 78 7.61 2.59 -12.84
C ARG A 78 6.17 2.21 -13.14
N ASN A 79 5.74 2.39 -14.39
CA ASN A 79 4.37 2.09 -14.77
C ASN A 79 4.06 0.59 -14.65
N GLU A 80 5.02 -0.25 -15.02
CA GLU A 80 4.88 -1.69 -14.84
C GLU A 80 4.75 -2.05 -13.36
N GLU A 81 5.54 -1.41 -12.52
CA GLU A 81 5.50 -1.69 -11.08
C GLU A 81 4.17 -1.22 -10.47
N ILE A 82 3.67 -0.05 -10.87
CA ILE A 82 2.36 0.43 -10.42
C ILE A 82 1.29 -0.59 -10.78
N TYR A 83 1.31 -1.08 -12.03
CA TYR A 83 0.31 -2.05 -12.46
C TYR A 83 0.45 -3.37 -11.70
N ARG A 84 1.68 -3.84 -11.47
CA ARG A 84 1.91 -5.07 -10.71
C ARG A 84 1.35 -4.95 -9.30
N LEU A 85 1.64 -3.85 -8.61
CA LEU A 85 1.16 -3.62 -7.25
C LEU A 85 -0.36 -3.54 -7.21
N TYR A 86 -0.96 -2.94 -8.21
CA TYR A 86 -2.42 -2.84 -8.29
C TYR A 86 -3.05 -4.20 -8.60
N HIS A 87 -2.56 -4.87 -9.63
CA HIS A 87 -3.21 -6.07 -10.17
C HIS A 87 -2.87 -7.32 -9.37
N GLU A 88 -1.61 -7.51 -9.01
CA GLU A 88 -1.17 -8.73 -8.32
C GLU A 88 -1.26 -8.61 -6.80
N GLU A 89 -0.93 -7.45 -6.26
CA GLU A 89 -0.91 -7.27 -4.81
C GLU A 89 -2.20 -6.67 -4.27
N GLY A 90 -3.05 -6.16 -5.13
CA GLY A 90 -4.35 -5.65 -4.72
C GLY A 90 -4.36 -4.28 -4.05
N LEU A 91 -3.30 -3.51 -4.20
CA LEU A 91 -3.23 -2.17 -3.60
C LEU A 91 -4.17 -1.21 -4.31
N SER A 92 -4.72 -0.26 -3.55
CA SER A 92 -5.65 0.72 -4.10
C SER A 92 -4.92 1.76 -4.94
N GLN A 93 -5.63 2.35 -5.91
CA GLN A 93 -5.06 3.41 -6.74
C GLN A 93 -4.72 4.64 -5.91
N LEU A 94 -5.53 4.94 -4.89
CA LEU A 94 -5.28 6.06 -4.01
C LEU A 94 -3.96 5.89 -3.25
N PHE A 95 -3.73 4.70 -2.71
CA PHE A 95 -2.49 4.40 -2.02
C PHE A 95 -1.29 4.48 -2.97
N LEU A 96 -1.42 3.93 -4.16
CA LEU A 96 -0.36 3.97 -5.17
C LEU A 96 -0.04 5.40 -5.59
N ALA A 97 -1.06 6.26 -5.70
CA ALA A 97 -0.84 7.66 -6.01
C ALA A 97 0.06 8.32 -4.97
N ASN A 98 -0.22 8.08 -3.69
CA ASN A 98 0.62 8.61 -2.63
C ASN A 98 2.02 7.99 -2.67
N LEU A 99 2.09 6.68 -2.84
CA LEU A 99 3.36 5.93 -2.82
C LEU A 99 4.33 6.41 -3.90
N PHE A 100 3.80 6.70 -5.09
CA PHE A 100 4.62 7.12 -6.23
C PHE A 100 4.59 8.64 -6.47
N ASN A 101 3.99 9.38 -5.53
CA ASN A 101 3.91 10.84 -5.60
C ASN A 101 3.26 11.32 -6.91
N MET A 102 2.10 10.75 -7.20
CA MET A 102 1.33 11.04 -8.41
C MET A 102 -0.11 11.36 -8.04
N SER A 103 -0.86 11.91 -8.98
CA SER A 103 -2.30 12.07 -8.78
C SER A 103 -3.01 10.74 -9.00
N GLN A 104 -4.17 10.57 -8.36
CA GLN A 104 -4.96 9.37 -8.56
C GLN A 104 -5.41 9.19 -10.01
N PRO A 105 -5.86 10.25 -10.71
CA PRO A 105 -6.18 10.10 -12.15
C PRO A 105 -5.00 9.61 -12.99
N SER A 106 -3.77 10.03 -12.66
CA SER A 106 -2.59 9.54 -13.36
C SER A 106 -2.39 8.04 -13.15
N VAL A 107 -2.55 7.57 -11.92
CA VAL A 107 -2.45 6.14 -11.62
C VAL A 107 -3.55 5.38 -12.35
N SER A 108 -4.77 5.90 -12.34
CA SER A 108 -5.89 5.26 -13.02
C SER A 108 -5.63 5.11 -14.52
N LEU A 109 -5.04 6.14 -15.14
CA LEU A 109 -4.71 6.10 -16.55
C LEU A 109 -3.63 5.04 -16.83
N ILE A 110 -2.61 4.97 -15.99
CA ILE A 110 -1.55 3.98 -16.14
C ILE A 110 -2.13 2.56 -16.05
N VAL A 111 -2.97 2.31 -15.06
CA VAL A 111 -3.59 1.01 -14.86
C VAL A 111 -4.42 0.63 -16.09
N LYS A 112 -5.18 1.57 -16.62
CA LYS A 112 -6.00 1.34 -17.80
C LYS A 112 -5.15 1.00 -19.02
N GLN A 113 -4.09 1.78 -19.25
CA GLN A 113 -3.20 1.57 -20.39
C GLN A 113 -2.47 0.23 -20.31
N MET A 114 -2.00 -0.12 -19.13
CA MET A 114 -1.29 -1.39 -18.95
C MET A 114 -2.23 -2.58 -19.12
N LYS A 115 -3.49 -2.44 -18.70
CA LYS A 115 -4.48 -3.50 -18.83
C LYS A 115 -4.81 -3.78 -20.29
N GLU A 116 -4.69 -2.77 -21.18
CA GLU A 116 -5.03 -2.89 -22.59
C GLU A 116 -3.89 -3.44 -23.44
N LYS A 117 -2.73 -3.64 -22.85
CA LYS A 117 -1.58 -4.20 -23.57
C LYS A 117 -1.69 -5.70 -23.76
#